data_52c2e86914184f92d13424efa6743b59
#
_entry.id   52c2e86914184f92d13424efa6743b59
#
_cell.length_a   1.000
_cell.length_b   1.000
_cell.length_c   1.000
_cell.angle_alpha   90.00
_cell.angle_beta   90.00
_cell.angle_gamma   90.00
#
_symmetry.space_group_name_H-M   'P 1'
#
loop_
_entity.id
_entity.type
_entity.pdbx_description
1 polymer ?
#
loop_
_entity_poly.entity_id
_entity_poly.type
_entity_poly.pdbx_seq_one_letter_code
_entity_poly.pdbx_strand_id
1 'polypeptide(L)'
;MHDPTRRLQRGPALAVVLLLLLVGIVPATTRSQSAGPSDRFPKELVDWVPNEGNPLFAGTGQDTWDREIRERGFILREGDAWRLWFTGYDSSRSETKSLGYATSPDGIRWTRHPGNPVFDRLWTEDVFVLKHEGVYQMFAEGTNDVAHRLTSADGLRWEDQGRLDVRTRSGAPLSAGAYGTPTVWVEGGTFYLYYERDDKGIWLATSKDLRVWTNVRDAPVIALGPDAYDRHAVALNQVVRYRGHYYGVYHANADPEWKGPWTTCLAVSDDLVHWEKYPGNPIIRSDDSSGILVDDGQRLRLYTMHPAVKLWLPRGSPPLR
;
A
#
# COMPACT_ATOMS: atom_id res chain seq x y z
N MET A 1 6.62 88.57 4.47
CA MET A 1 7.73 89.51 4.03
C MET A 1 8.61 88.72 3.07
N HIS A 2 8.69 89.24 1.85
CA HIS A 2 9.66 89.01 0.76
C HIS A 2 9.72 87.67 0.01
N ASP A 3 9.02 87.66 -1.10
CA ASP A 3 9.47 87.22 -2.42
C ASP A 3 10.73 87.96 -2.87
N PRO A 4 11.60 87.60 -3.79
CA PRO A 4 11.23 87.25 -5.17
C PRO A 4 12.17 86.27 -5.93
N THR A 5 11.57 85.60 -6.93
CA THR A 5 12.06 85.34 -8.31
C THR A 5 13.55 85.22 -8.63
N ARG A 6 13.92 84.09 -9.29
CA ARG A 6 14.82 84.03 -10.43
C ARG A 6 14.47 82.96 -11.47
N ARG A 7 14.18 83.45 -12.65
CA ARG A 7 14.16 82.76 -13.93
C ARG A 7 15.56 82.30 -14.33
N LEU A 8 15.70 81.11 -14.84
CA LEU A 8 16.81 80.78 -15.72
C LEU A 8 16.37 79.81 -16.84
N GLN A 9 16.65 80.26 -17.98
CA GLN A 9 16.62 79.89 -19.38
C GLN A 9 16.61 78.37 -19.73
N ARG A 10 15.81 78.08 -20.75
CA ARG A 10 15.71 76.81 -21.49
C ARG A 10 16.87 76.72 -22.51
N GLY A 11 17.61 75.60 -22.49
CA GLY A 11 18.45 75.09 -23.57
C GLY A 11 17.82 73.87 -24.24
N PRO A 12 18.09 73.59 -25.53
CA PRO A 12 17.35 72.61 -26.32
C PRO A 12 17.75 71.17 -25.94
N ALA A 13 16.76 70.34 -25.73
CA ALA A 13 16.92 68.91 -25.49
C ALA A 13 17.21 68.19 -26.82
N LEU A 14 18.31 67.47 -26.85
CA LEU A 14 18.68 66.55 -27.90
C LEU A 14 17.86 65.23 -27.67
N ALA A 15 16.96 64.94 -28.58
CA ALA A 15 16.21 63.69 -28.54
C ALA A 15 17.11 62.55 -29.04
N VAL A 16 17.50 61.61 -28.12
CA VAL A 16 18.13 60.35 -28.47
C VAL A 16 17.01 59.32 -28.60
N VAL A 17 16.74 58.88 -29.83
CA VAL A 17 15.83 57.79 -30.13
C VAL A 17 16.56 56.48 -29.82
N LEU A 18 16.19 55.87 -28.72
CA LEU A 18 16.64 54.51 -28.33
C LEU A 18 15.74 53.48 -29.02
N LEU A 19 16.27 52.81 -30.03
CA LEU A 19 15.59 51.71 -30.73
C LEU A 19 15.69 50.46 -29.84
N LEU A 20 14.65 50.14 -29.05
CA LEU A 20 14.53 48.90 -28.29
C LEU A 20 14.15 47.76 -29.26
N LEU A 21 15.13 46.93 -29.61
CA LEU A 21 14.92 45.63 -30.20
C LEU A 21 14.27 44.71 -29.15
N LEU A 22 12.95 44.51 -29.24
CA LEU A 22 12.23 43.48 -28.52
C LEU A 22 12.60 42.12 -29.12
N VAL A 23 13.59 41.44 -28.51
CA VAL A 23 13.81 40.01 -28.74
C VAL A 23 12.70 39.26 -27.99
N GLY A 24 11.70 38.82 -28.74
CA GLY A 24 10.64 37.98 -28.21
C GLY A 24 11.22 36.65 -27.70
N ILE A 25 11.35 36.50 -26.37
CA ILE A 25 11.57 35.21 -25.75
C ILE A 25 10.26 34.45 -25.85
N VAL A 26 10.17 33.56 -26.83
CA VAL A 26 9.11 32.54 -26.87
C VAL A 26 9.40 31.56 -25.72
N PRO A 27 8.53 31.44 -24.73
CA PRO A 27 8.72 30.40 -23.70
C PRO A 27 8.68 29.05 -24.41
N ALA A 28 9.77 28.31 -24.33
CA ALA A 28 9.77 26.89 -24.70
C ALA A 28 8.77 26.17 -23.82
N THR A 29 7.60 25.88 -24.34
CA THR A 29 6.69 24.91 -23.74
C THR A 29 7.38 23.57 -23.75
N THR A 30 7.98 23.20 -22.64
CA THR A 30 8.39 21.82 -22.38
C THR A 30 7.12 20.99 -22.40
N ARG A 31 6.83 20.37 -23.54
CA ARG A 31 5.86 19.28 -23.63
C ARG A 31 6.39 18.20 -22.69
N SER A 32 5.72 18.02 -21.54
CA SER A 32 5.85 16.80 -20.75
C SER A 32 5.56 15.65 -21.71
N GLN A 33 6.59 14.90 -22.10
CA GLN A 33 6.39 13.64 -22.82
C GLN A 33 5.61 12.77 -21.86
N SER A 34 4.40 12.38 -22.23
CA SER A 34 3.68 11.32 -21.53
C SER A 34 4.58 10.08 -21.57
N ALA A 35 4.97 9.60 -20.38
CA ALA A 35 5.74 8.37 -20.26
C ALA A 35 5.02 7.26 -21.06
N GLY A 36 5.77 6.52 -21.88
CA GLY A 36 5.21 5.38 -22.60
C GLY A 36 4.74 4.31 -21.60
N PRO A 37 3.86 3.38 -22.00
CA PRO A 37 3.34 2.33 -21.12
C PRO A 37 4.45 1.54 -20.38
N SER A 38 5.62 1.34 -20.99
CA SER A 38 6.78 0.69 -20.39
C SER A 38 7.44 1.50 -19.27
N ASP A 39 7.31 2.84 -19.28
CA ASP A 39 7.92 3.70 -18.28
C ASP A 39 7.12 3.75 -16.98
N ARG A 40 5.81 3.47 -17.06
CA ARG A 40 4.92 3.43 -15.89
C ARG A 40 5.04 2.15 -15.07
N PHE A 41 5.57 1.05 -15.64
CA PHE A 41 5.74 -0.23 -14.97
C PHE A 41 7.20 -0.69 -15.04
N PRO A 42 8.04 -0.18 -14.14
CA PRO A 42 9.47 -0.54 -14.09
C PRO A 42 9.67 -2.05 -13.98
N LYS A 43 10.68 -2.56 -14.69
CA LYS A 43 10.96 -4.00 -14.74
C LYS A 43 11.15 -4.62 -13.35
N GLU A 44 11.76 -3.89 -12.44
CA GLU A 44 11.99 -4.33 -11.06
C GLU A 44 10.71 -4.45 -10.21
N LEU A 45 9.56 -3.97 -10.69
CA LEU A 45 8.25 -4.15 -10.06
C LEU A 45 7.39 -5.24 -10.70
N VAL A 46 7.77 -5.74 -11.88
CA VAL A 46 6.92 -6.66 -12.64
C VAL A 46 7.61 -7.97 -13.04
N ASP A 47 8.94 -8.07 -12.93
CA ASP A 47 9.70 -9.24 -13.35
C ASP A 47 10.46 -9.83 -12.15
N TRP A 48 9.88 -10.82 -11.51
CA TRP A 48 10.30 -11.40 -10.26
C TRP A 48 10.82 -12.84 -10.44
N VAL A 49 11.79 -13.22 -9.62
CA VAL A 49 12.26 -14.60 -9.49
C VAL A 49 12.17 -15.05 -8.04
N PRO A 50 11.75 -16.29 -7.76
CA PRO A 50 11.67 -16.79 -6.40
C PRO A 50 13.07 -16.93 -5.79
N ASN A 51 13.18 -16.65 -4.50
CA ASN A 51 14.39 -16.95 -3.74
C ASN A 51 14.52 -18.46 -3.54
N GLU A 52 15.74 -19.01 -3.69
CA GLU A 52 16.01 -20.45 -3.58
C GLU A 52 15.64 -21.03 -2.20
N GLY A 53 15.74 -20.23 -1.14
CA GLY A 53 15.42 -20.64 0.23
C GLY A 53 13.95 -20.63 0.62
N ASN A 54 13.02 -20.42 -0.33
CA ASN A 54 11.60 -20.40 -0.03
C ASN A 54 11.04 -21.77 0.40
N PRO A 55 10.03 -21.84 1.29
CA PRO A 55 9.48 -20.72 2.05
C PRO A 55 10.39 -20.27 3.19
N LEU A 56 10.41 -18.96 3.47
CA LEU A 56 11.22 -18.38 4.55
C LEU A 56 10.57 -18.51 5.93
N PHE A 57 9.23 -18.56 5.94
CA PHE A 57 8.45 -18.73 7.17
C PHE A 57 7.12 -19.38 6.83
N ALA A 58 6.71 -20.37 7.62
CA ALA A 58 5.48 -21.13 7.39
C ALA A 58 4.80 -21.45 8.72
N GLY A 59 3.56 -21.93 8.69
CA GLY A 59 2.90 -22.52 9.84
C GLY A 59 3.72 -23.68 10.39
N THR A 60 3.52 -24.01 11.66
CA THR A 60 4.30 -25.09 12.32
C THR A 60 3.97 -26.47 11.77
N GLY A 61 2.77 -26.65 11.20
CA GLY A 61 2.24 -27.94 10.79
C GLY A 61 1.98 -28.88 11.97
N GLN A 62 2.19 -28.40 13.20
CA GLN A 62 2.08 -29.15 14.45
C GLN A 62 0.83 -28.75 15.23
N ASP A 63 0.64 -29.38 16.37
CA ASP A 63 -0.46 -29.12 17.28
C ASP A 63 -0.23 -27.81 18.09
N THR A 64 -0.19 -26.70 17.39
CA THR A 64 0.02 -25.34 17.92
C THR A 64 -1.03 -24.39 17.35
N TRP A 65 -1.22 -23.24 18.01
CA TRP A 65 -2.15 -22.19 17.58
C TRP A 65 -1.86 -21.66 16.18
N ASP A 66 -0.60 -21.71 15.72
CA ASP A 66 -0.11 -21.30 14.40
C ASP A 66 0.28 -22.49 13.51
N ARG A 67 -0.49 -23.58 13.64
CA ARG A 67 -0.35 -24.73 12.76
C ARG A 67 -0.33 -24.31 11.30
N GLU A 68 -1.17 -23.36 10.96
CA GLU A 68 -1.29 -22.73 9.65
C GLU A 68 -1.08 -21.21 9.75
N ILE A 69 -0.48 -20.62 8.70
CA ILE A 69 -0.38 -19.19 8.51
C ILE A 69 -0.76 -18.92 7.05
N ARG A 70 -1.96 -18.53 6.77
CA ARG A 70 -2.41 -18.46 5.39
C ARG A 70 -2.72 -17.05 4.95
N GLU A 71 -3.30 -16.24 5.81
CA GLU A 71 -3.79 -14.94 5.44
C GLU A 71 -2.66 -13.89 5.37
N ARG A 72 -2.95 -12.72 4.81
CA ARG A 72 -1.98 -11.66 4.67
C ARG A 72 -1.38 -11.27 6.04
N GLY A 73 -0.08 -11.44 6.17
CA GLY A 73 0.71 -10.80 7.22
C GLY A 73 1.25 -9.45 6.76
N PHE A 74 2.11 -8.84 7.56
CA PHE A 74 2.78 -7.61 7.18
C PHE A 74 4.24 -7.60 7.62
N ILE A 75 5.14 -7.18 6.73
CA ILE A 75 6.55 -7.00 7.03
C ILE A 75 6.87 -5.50 7.03
N LEU A 76 7.47 -5.05 8.14
CA LEU A 76 8.00 -3.70 8.29
C LEU A 76 9.49 -3.77 8.59
N ARG A 77 10.29 -2.98 7.86
CA ARG A 77 11.71 -2.77 8.15
C ARG A 77 11.89 -1.44 8.88
N GLU A 78 12.50 -1.47 10.06
CA GLU A 78 12.83 -0.29 10.85
C GLU A 78 14.34 -0.29 11.13
N GLY A 79 15.10 0.50 10.39
CA GLY A 79 16.57 0.44 10.40
C GLY A 79 17.06 -0.94 9.96
N ASP A 80 17.79 -1.63 10.84
CA ASP A 80 18.30 -2.97 10.59
C ASP A 80 17.36 -4.08 11.11
N ALA A 81 16.26 -3.72 11.76
CA ALA A 81 15.31 -4.69 12.30
C ALA A 81 14.18 -4.97 11.28
N TRP A 82 13.91 -6.24 11.05
CA TRP A 82 12.77 -6.71 10.27
C TRP A 82 11.73 -7.29 11.21
N ARG A 83 10.49 -6.88 11.05
CA ARG A 83 9.35 -7.28 11.87
C ARG A 83 8.29 -7.90 10.97
N LEU A 84 7.79 -9.04 11.37
CA LEU A 84 6.68 -9.73 10.70
C LEU A 84 5.55 -9.91 11.69
N TRP A 85 4.39 -9.40 11.36
CA TRP A 85 3.12 -9.78 11.97
C TRP A 85 2.42 -10.75 11.03
N PHE A 86 1.91 -11.84 11.57
CA PHE A 86 1.29 -12.89 10.80
C PHE A 86 0.03 -13.42 11.47
N THR A 87 -0.91 -13.89 10.68
CA THR A 87 -2.10 -14.58 11.16
C THR A 87 -1.79 -16.05 11.35
N GLY A 88 -2.08 -16.58 12.52
CA GLY A 88 -1.94 -18.00 12.84
C GLY A 88 -3.26 -18.60 13.28
N TYR A 89 -3.49 -19.85 12.91
CA TYR A 89 -4.69 -20.60 13.29
C TYR A 89 -4.46 -22.12 13.19
N ASP A 90 -5.39 -22.88 13.76
CA ASP A 90 -5.47 -24.33 13.62
C ASP A 90 -6.88 -24.71 13.19
N SER A 91 -7.09 -24.89 11.89
CA SER A 91 -8.39 -25.22 11.29
C SER A 91 -8.96 -26.56 11.77
N SER A 92 -8.13 -27.44 12.36
CA SER A 92 -8.59 -28.70 12.94
C SER A 92 -9.26 -28.55 14.31
N ARG A 93 -9.08 -27.42 14.99
CA ARG A 93 -9.61 -27.13 16.33
C ARG A 93 -10.55 -25.95 16.37
N SER A 94 -10.17 -24.87 15.70
CA SER A 94 -10.88 -23.59 15.68
C SER A 94 -10.48 -22.80 14.45
N GLU A 95 -11.45 -22.12 13.85
CA GLU A 95 -11.16 -21.16 12.78
C GLU A 95 -10.68 -19.82 13.31
N THR A 96 -10.60 -19.63 14.63
CA THR A 96 -10.18 -18.36 15.23
C THR A 96 -8.77 -17.98 14.77
N LYS A 97 -8.65 -16.81 14.19
CA LYS A 97 -7.42 -16.23 13.71
C LYS A 97 -6.77 -15.38 14.80
N SER A 98 -5.53 -15.68 15.13
CA SER A 98 -4.73 -14.96 16.15
C SER A 98 -3.52 -14.30 15.53
N LEU A 99 -3.07 -13.22 16.15
CA LEU A 99 -1.91 -12.47 15.69
C LEU A 99 -0.61 -13.03 16.27
N GLY A 100 0.31 -13.38 15.40
CA GLY A 100 1.68 -13.72 15.75
C GLY A 100 2.68 -12.62 15.37
N TYR A 101 3.87 -12.75 15.95
CA TYR A 101 4.98 -11.86 15.68
C TYR A 101 6.29 -12.63 15.53
N ALA A 102 7.10 -12.22 14.55
CA ALA A 102 8.45 -12.72 14.35
C ALA A 102 9.40 -11.59 13.99
N THR A 103 10.69 -11.79 14.21
CA THR A 103 11.76 -10.85 13.86
C THR A 103 12.80 -11.52 13.00
N SER A 104 13.50 -10.70 12.22
CA SER A 104 14.65 -11.16 11.44
C SER A 104 15.74 -10.07 11.40
N PRO A 105 17.02 -10.43 11.38
CA PRO A 105 18.12 -9.50 11.17
C PRO A 105 18.31 -9.13 9.68
N ASP A 106 17.76 -9.92 8.76
CA ASP A 106 18.08 -9.83 7.33
C ASP A 106 16.85 -9.95 6.41
N GLY A 107 15.64 -10.17 6.98
CA GLY A 107 14.41 -10.40 6.23
C GLY A 107 14.32 -11.81 5.61
N ILE A 108 15.22 -12.72 5.98
CA ILE A 108 15.29 -14.09 5.46
C ILE A 108 15.13 -15.10 6.61
N ARG A 109 15.93 -14.96 7.67
CA ARG A 109 15.93 -15.85 8.83
C ARG A 109 15.00 -15.30 9.89
N TRP A 110 13.82 -15.87 10.01
CA TRP A 110 12.79 -15.40 10.92
C TRP A 110 12.76 -16.21 12.21
N THR A 111 12.64 -15.50 13.33
CA THR A 111 12.51 -16.08 14.66
C THR A 111 11.17 -15.67 15.27
N ARG A 112 10.33 -16.68 15.61
CA ARG A 112 9.07 -16.46 16.32
C ARG A 112 9.30 -15.85 17.68
N HIS A 113 8.45 -14.90 18.04
CA HIS A 113 8.47 -14.33 19.39
C HIS A 113 8.01 -15.38 20.40
N PRO A 114 8.75 -15.56 21.54
CA PRO A 114 8.41 -16.61 22.50
C PRO A 114 7.07 -16.40 23.22
N GLY A 115 6.57 -15.17 23.24
CA GLY A 115 5.27 -14.81 23.83
C GLY A 115 4.10 -14.83 22.84
N ASN A 116 4.22 -15.52 21.69
CA ASN A 116 3.12 -15.67 20.76
C ASN A 116 1.99 -16.58 21.30
N PRO A 117 0.72 -16.34 20.89
CA PRO A 117 0.26 -15.21 20.07
C PRO A 117 0.35 -13.88 20.83
N VAL A 118 0.67 -12.79 20.11
CA VAL A 118 0.75 -11.44 20.71
C VAL A 118 -0.61 -10.76 20.83
N PHE A 119 -1.63 -11.30 20.15
CA PHE A 119 -3.03 -10.89 20.31
C PHE A 119 -3.97 -12.03 19.85
N ASP A 120 -4.91 -12.41 20.70
CA ASP A 120 -5.83 -13.56 20.51
C ASP A 120 -7.26 -13.27 21.01
N ARG A 121 -7.54 -12.02 21.39
CA ARG A 121 -8.84 -11.65 21.97
C ARG A 121 -9.93 -11.44 20.94
N LEU A 122 -9.55 -11.19 19.69
CA LEU A 122 -10.45 -10.98 18.55
C LEU A 122 -9.89 -11.70 17.33
N TRP A 123 -10.74 -12.09 16.43
CA TRP A 123 -10.38 -12.54 15.10
C TRP A 123 -9.54 -11.46 14.41
N THR A 124 -8.33 -11.81 13.97
CA THR A 124 -7.37 -10.84 13.42
C THR A 124 -6.64 -11.48 12.25
N GLU A 125 -7.00 -11.06 11.05
CA GLU A 125 -6.36 -11.51 9.81
C GLU A 125 -6.19 -10.36 8.82
N ASP A 126 -5.54 -10.62 7.70
CA ASP A 126 -5.26 -9.67 6.64
C ASP A 126 -4.72 -8.34 7.15
N VAL A 127 -3.70 -8.46 8.01
CA VAL A 127 -3.16 -7.33 8.74
C VAL A 127 -2.32 -6.39 7.85
N PHE A 128 -2.48 -5.11 8.08
CA PHE A 128 -1.64 -4.04 7.57
C PHE A 128 -1.11 -3.22 8.74
N VAL A 129 0.20 -2.93 8.77
CA VAL A 129 0.83 -2.19 9.86
C VAL A 129 1.57 -0.97 9.36
N LEU A 130 1.34 0.16 9.99
CA LEU A 130 2.16 1.36 9.82
C LEU A 130 2.55 1.94 11.18
N LYS A 131 3.62 2.73 11.20
CA LYS A 131 3.99 3.52 12.38
C LYS A 131 3.73 5.00 12.09
N HIS A 132 2.89 5.61 12.90
CA HIS A 132 2.53 7.02 12.80
C HIS A 132 2.70 7.69 14.15
N GLU A 133 3.47 8.80 14.18
CA GLU A 133 3.77 9.55 15.41
C GLU A 133 4.29 8.67 16.56
N GLY A 134 5.14 7.69 16.22
CA GLY A 134 5.75 6.79 17.20
C GLY A 134 4.88 5.60 17.63
N VAL A 135 3.60 5.56 17.24
CA VAL A 135 2.65 4.50 17.59
C VAL A 135 2.40 3.59 16.39
N TYR A 136 2.45 2.29 16.60
CA TYR A 136 2.03 1.31 15.59
C TYR A 136 0.51 1.32 15.47
N GLN A 137 0.03 1.45 14.26
CA GLN A 137 -1.36 1.33 13.85
C GLN A 137 -1.48 0.06 13.04
N MET A 138 -2.31 -0.87 13.46
CA MET A 138 -2.67 -2.06 12.70
C MET A 138 -4.11 -1.93 12.24
N PHE A 139 -4.33 -2.24 10.99
CA PHE A 139 -5.64 -2.40 10.38
C PHE A 139 -5.76 -3.87 10.01
N ALA A 140 -6.80 -4.50 10.47
CA ALA A 140 -6.97 -5.95 10.33
C ALA A 140 -8.40 -6.27 9.95
N GLU A 141 -8.57 -7.38 9.30
CA GLU A 141 -9.87 -7.97 9.10
C GLU A 141 -10.28 -8.78 10.32
N GLY A 142 -11.53 -8.69 10.69
CA GLY A 142 -12.13 -9.39 11.80
C GLY A 142 -13.29 -10.28 11.36
N THR A 143 -14.02 -10.79 12.32
CA THR A 143 -15.19 -11.65 12.07
C THR A 143 -16.18 -11.00 11.10
N ASN A 144 -16.66 -11.78 10.13
CA ASN A 144 -17.56 -11.38 9.04
C ASN A 144 -16.93 -10.35 8.09
N ASP A 145 -15.62 -10.44 7.90
CA ASP A 145 -14.83 -9.60 6.99
C ASP A 145 -15.04 -8.10 7.27
N VAL A 146 -15.04 -7.73 8.56
CA VAL A 146 -15.24 -6.36 9.01
C VAL A 146 -13.94 -5.81 9.58
N ALA A 147 -13.40 -4.78 8.93
CA ALA A 147 -12.14 -4.18 9.32
C ALA A 147 -12.24 -3.48 10.70
N HIS A 148 -11.19 -3.67 11.50
CA HIS A 148 -10.99 -3.02 12.79
C HIS A 148 -9.56 -2.47 12.92
N ARG A 149 -9.35 -1.66 13.94
CA ARG A 149 -8.04 -1.05 14.19
C ARG A 149 -7.50 -1.46 15.57
N LEU A 150 -6.21 -1.73 15.61
CA LEU A 150 -5.45 -1.96 16.83
C LEU A 150 -4.31 -0.94 16.92
N THR A 151 -3.89 -0.60 18.13
CA THR A 151 -2.74 0.27 18.38
C THR A 151 -1.74 -0.39 19.32
N SER A 152 -0.45 -0.07 19.16
CA SER A 152 0.60 -0.56 20.02
C SER A 152 1.76 0.45 20.10
N ALA A 153 2.36 0.59 21.30
CA ALA A 153 3.57 1.38 21.48
C ALA A 153 4.84 0.61 21.07
N ASP A 154 4.81 -0.72 21.14
CA ASP A 154 5.99 -1.58 20.96
C ASP A 154 5.86 -2.59 19.80
N GLY A 155 4.65 -2.71 19.20
CA GLY A 155 4.34 -3.68 18.17
C GLY A 155 4.06 -5.10 18.68
N LEU A 156 4.01 -5.28 20.00
CA LEU A 156 3.79 -6.56 20.68
C LEU A 156 2.50 -6.56 21.50
N ARG A 157 2.28 -5.50 22.27
CA ARG A 157 1.06 -5.35 23.09
C ARG A 157 0.09 -4.48 22.34
N TRP A 158 -1.03 -5.08 21.92
CA TRP A 158 -2.02 -4.44 21.09
C TRP A 158 -3.31 -4.13 21.87
N GLU A 159 -3.86 -2.95 21.61
CA GLU A 159 -5.11 -2.48 22.15
C GLU A 159 -6.13 -2.33 21.02
N ASP A 160 -7.29 -2.94 21.18
CA ASP A 160 -8.39 -2.84 20.22
C ASP A 160 -9.02 -1.43 20.29
N GLN A 161 -9.12 -0.80 19.13
CA GLN A 161 -9.75 0.51 18.92
C GLN A 161 -11.15 0.39 18.31
N GLY A 162 -11.61 -0.84 18.09
CA GLY A 162 -12.92 -1.14 17.52
C GLY A 162 -12.93 -1.15 15.98
N ARG A 163 -14.13 -1.41 15.46
CA ARG A 163 -14.41 -1.45 14.01
C ARG A 163 -14.18 -0.09 13.38
N LEU A 164 -13.75 -0.07 12.12
CA LEU A 164 -13.63 1.16 11.36
C LEU A 164 -15.01 1.75 11.06
N ASP A 165 -15.22 3.04 11.32
CA ASP A 165 -16.42 3.79 10.92
C ASP A 165 -16.25 4.28 9.48
N VAL A 166 -16.56 3.41 8.52
CA VAL A 166 -16.49 3.74 7.09
C VAL A 166 -17.86 4.20 6.61
N ARG A 167 -17.88 5.33 5.90
CA ARG A 167 -19.09 6.00 5.45
C ARG A 167 -19.07 6.22 3.94
N THR A 168 -20.26 6.29 3.36
CA THR A 168 -20.46 6.70 1.98
C THR A 168 -19.92 8.12 1.74
N ARG A 169 -19.79 8.52 0.50
CA ARG A 169 -19.41 9.89 0.13
C ARG A 169 -20.35 10.95 0.71
N SER A 170 -21.61 10.63 0.93
CA SER A 170 -22.59 11.53 1.57
C SER A 170 -22.48 11.57 3.09
N GLY A 171 -21.62 10.77 3.71
CA GLY A 171 -21.46 10.67 5.16
C GLY A 171 -22.40 9.68 5.86
N ALA A 172 -23.26 8.98 5.11
CA ALA A 172 -24.10 7.93 5.67
C ALA A 172 -23.25 6.68 5.98
N PRO A 173 -23.60 5.87 7.00
CA PRO A 173 -22.98 4.58 7.24
C PRO A 173 -23.01 3.69 5.99
N LEU A 174 -21.99 2.85 5.81
CA LEU A 174 -22.03 1.83 4.76
C LEU A 174 -23.22 0.90 4.97
N SER A 175 -23.77 0.37 3.86
CA SER A 175 -24.72 -0.74 3.93
C SER A 175 -24.08 -1.93 4.64
N ALA A 176 -24.92 -2.75 5.30
CA ALA A 176 -24.47 -3.99 5.92
C ALA A 176 -23.72 -4.88 4.92
N GLY A 177 -22.76 -5.67 5.40
CA GLY A 177 -21.92 -6.57 4.62
C GLY A 177 -20.44 -6.36 4.91
N ALA A 178 -19.60 -7.15 4.25
CA ALA A 178 -18.15 -7.12 4.38
C ALA A 178 -17.54 -5.77 3.97
N TYR A 179 -16.45 -5.40 4.64
CA TYR A 179 -15.48 -4.39 4.23
C TYR A 179 -14.14 -4.75 4.90
N GLY A 180 -13.42 -5.64 4.26
CA GLY A 180 -12.24 -6.31 4.78
C GLY A 180 -10.95 -5.89 4.07
N THR A 181 -9.93 -6.67 4.31
CA THR A 181 -8.56 -6.55 3.76
C THR A 181 -8.05 -5.10 3.77
N PRO A 182 -8.06 -4.41 4.93
CA PRO A 182 -7.76 -2.98 5.01
C PRO A 182 -6.29 -2.68 4.73
N THR A 183 -6.03 -1.65 3.94
CA THR A 183 -4.69 -1.14 3.63
C THR A 183 -4.68 0.37 3.72
N VAL A 184 -3.68 0.97 4.36
CA VAL A 184 -3.64 2.41 4.58
C VAL A 184 -2.39 3.05 4.00
N TRP A 185 -2.56 4.13 3.26
CA TRP A 185 -1.50 5.04 2.85
C TRP A 185 -1.65 6.37 3.59
N VAL A 186 -0.52 7.02 3.93
CA VAL A 186 -0.53 8.31 4.64
C VAL A 186 0.26 9.33 3.85
N GLU A 187 -0.37 10.45 3.51
CA GLU A 187 0.29 11.55 2.82
C GLU A 187 -0.39 12.89 3.12
N GLY A 188 0.42 13.93 3.35
CA GLY A 188 -0.09 15.29 3.57
C GLY A 188 -1.10 15.41 4.72
N GLY A 189 -0.93 14.61 5.78
CA GLY A 189 -1.85 14.58 6.92
C GLY A 189 -3.24 13.99 6.58
N THR A 190 -3.33 13.22 5.50
CA THR A 190 -4.52 12.45 5.11
C THR A 190 -4.20 10.98 5.14
N PHE A 191 -5.09 10.20 5.71
CA PHE A 191 -5.05 8.75 5.68
C PHE A 191 -5.98 8.27 4.57
N TYR A 192 -5.49 7.38 3.70
CA TYR A 192 -6.19 6.78 2.57
C TYR A 192 -6.39 5.31 2.90
N LEU A 193 -7.61 4.89 3.20
CA LEU A 193 -7.99 3.51 3.49
C LEU A 193 -8.51 2.86 2.21
N TYR A 194 -7.83 1.83 1.76
CA TYR A 194 -8.35 0.91 0.76
C TYR A 194 -8.93 -0.30 1.47
N TYR A 195 -10.10 -0.72 1.03
CA TYR A 195 -10.81 -1.87 1.57
C TYR A 195 -11.60 -2.57 0.47
N GLU A 196 -11.80 -3.85 0.59
CA GLU A 196 -12.63 -4.60 -0.33
C GLU A 196 -14.08 -4.70 0.17
N ARG A 197 -14.99 -5.13 -0.69
CA ARG A 197 -16.37 -5.47 -0.35
C ARG A 197 -16.74 -6.79 -1.03
N ASP A 198 -16.87 -7.85 -0.24
CA ASP A 198 -17.09 -9.22 -0.73
C ASP A 198 -16.09 -9.61 -1.86
N ASP A 199 -14.83 -9.15 -1.77
CA ASP A 199 -13.78 -9.26 -2.79
C ASP A 199 -14.11 -8.68 -4.18
N LYS A 200 -15.23 -7.97 -4.32
CA LYS A 200 -15.74 -7.52 -5.64
C LYS A 200 -15.21 -6.18 -6.13
N GLY A 201 -14.15 -5.73 -5.54
CA GLY A 201 -13.49 -4.48 -5.88
C GLY A 201 -12.75 -3.89 -4.69
N ILE A 202 -11.99 -2.84 -4.96
CA ILE A 202 -11.25 -2.10 -3.95
C ILE A 202 -11.82 -0.68 -3.90
N TRP A 203 -12.37 -0.30 -2.77
CA TRP A 203 -12.88 1.05 -2.49
C TRP A 203 -11.81 1.90 -1.81
N LEU A 204 -12.02 3.20 -1.82
CA LEU A 204 -11.15 4.17 -1.16
C LEU A 204 -11.97 5.10 -0.29
N ALA A 205 -11.62 5.16 1.00
CA ALA A 205 -12.08 6.17 1.94
C ALA A 205 -10.90 6.98 2.49
N THR A 206 -11.16 8.20 2.95
CA THR A 206 -10.14 9.05 3.58
C THR A 206 -10.55 9.44 4.99
N SER A 207 -9.54 9.67 5.83
CA SER A 207 -9.69 10.17 7.19
C SER A 207 -8.61 11.21 7.51
N LYS A 208 -8.90 12.07 8.50
CA LYS A 208 -7.94 13.01 9.10
C LYS A 208 -7.57 12.63 10.53
N ASP A 209 -8.31 11.73 11.15
CA ASP A 209 -8.21 11.43 12.58
C ASP A 209 -8.19 9.93 12.90
N LEU A 210 -8.18 9.04 11.87
CA LEU A 210 -8.26 7.59 12.01
C LEU A 210 -9.56 7.07 12.67
N ARG A 211 -10.58 7.92 12.82
CA ARG A 211 -11.85 7.55 13.47
C ARG A 211 -12.97 7.40 12.46
N VAL A 212 -13.18 8.43 11.65
CA VAL A 212 -14.22 8.43 10.62
C VAL A 212 -13.57 8.42 9.26
N TRP A 213 -13.98 7.49 8.43
CA TRP A 213 -13.50 7.29 7.07
C TRP A 213 -14.62 7.57 6.07
N THR A 214 -14.41 8.50 5.18
CA THR A 214 -15.44 8.87 4.18
C THR A 214 -14.99 8.47 2.79
N ASN A 215 -15.84 7.75 2.08
CA ASN A 215 -15.56 7.34 0.71
C ASN A 215 -15.26 8.52 -0.20
N VAL A 216 -14.20 8.42 -0.99
CA VAL A 216 -13.91 9.37 -2.07
C VAL A 216 -14.97 9.26 -3.16
N ARG A 217 -15.42 8.04 -3.43
CA ARG A 217 -16.57 7.72 -4.28
C ARG A 217 -17.21 6.41 -3.82
N ASP A 218 -18.52 6.24 -4.08
CA ASP A 218 -19.26 5.02 -3.70
C ASP A 218 -19.21 3.95 -4.80
N ALA A 219 -18.06 3.86 -5.47
CA ALA A 219 -17.72 2.87 -6.48
C ALA A 219 -16.25 2.46 -6.29
N PRO A 220 -15.84 1.25 -6.69
CA PRO A 220 -14.48 0.80 -6.52
C PRO A 220 -13.48 1.68 -7.30
N VAL A 221 -12.31 1.91 -6.73
CA VAL A 221 -11.16 2.55 -7.38
C VAL A 221 -10.37 1.57 -8.23
N ILE A 222 -10.37 0.27 -7.86
CA ILE A 222 -9.92 -0.85 -8.68
C ILE A 222 -11.09 -1.84 -8.76
N ALA A 223 -11.66 -2.02 -9.95
CA ALA A 223 -12.78 -2.93 -10.18
C ALA A 223 -12.30 -4.33 -10.57
N LEU A 224 -13.19 -5.32 -10.49
CA LEU A 224 -12.99 -6.63 -11.10
C LEU A 224 -12.80 -6.52 -12.61
N GLY A 225 -12.07 -7.47 -13.20
CA GLY A 225 -11.89 -7.60 -14.65
C GLY A 225 -11.26 -6.36 -15.31
N PRO A 226 -11.30 -6.26 -16.63
CA PRO A 226 -11.95 -7.17 -17.57
C PRO A 226 -11.21 -8.50 -17.80
N ASP A 227 -9.97 -8.62 -17.32
CA ASP A 227 -9.14 -9.79 -17.55
C ASP A 227 -9.60 -11.01 -16.74
N ALA A 228 -9.14 -12.20 -17.17
CA ALA A 228 -9.55 -13.45 -16.55
C ALA A 228 -9.01 -13.63 -15.14
N TYR A 229 -7.79 -13.12 -14.85
CA TYR A 229 -7.08 -13.37 -13.59
C TYR A 229 -7.74 -12.69 -12.37
N ASP A 230 -8.48 -11.61 -12.57
CA ASP A 230 -9.14 -10.83 -11.51
C ASP A 230 -10.65 -10.71 -11.70
N ARG A 231 -11.24 -11.73 -12.31
CA ARG A 231 -12.67 -11.74 -12.66
C ARG A 231 -13.58 -11.84 -11.43
N HIS A 232 -13.15 -12.48 -10.37
CA HIS A 232 -14.02 -12.83 -9.25
C HIS A 232 -13.63 -12.22 -7.91
N ALA A 233 -12.33 -11.99 -7.69
CA ALA A 233 -11.88 -11.38 -6.45
C ALA A 233 -10.67 -10.46 -6.66
N VAL A 234 -10.65 -9.35 -5.92
CA VAL A 234 -9.50 -8.44 -5.80
C VAL A 234 -9.47 -7.79 -4.43
N ALA A 235 -8.29 -7.73 -3.80
CA ALA A 235 -8.08 -6.94 -2.60
C ALA A 235 -6.66 -6.32 -2.58
N LEU A 236 -6.53 -5.10 -2.06
CA LEU A 236 -5.26 -4.37 -2.04
C LEU A 236 -4.43 -4.76 -0.81
N ASN A 237 -3.17 -5.10 -1.04
CA ASN A 237 -2.25 -5.50 0.02
C ASN A 237 -1.40 -4.34 0.53
N GLN A 238 -0.96 -3.47 -0.38
CA GLN A 238 -0.08 -2.37 -0.03
C GLN A 238 -0.10 -1.29 -1.11
N VAL A 239 0.10 -0.03 -0.71
CA VAL A 239 0.51 1.07 -1.59
C VAL A 239 1.95 1.42 -1.28
N VAL A 240 2.77 1.60 -2.31
CA VAL A 240 4.14 2.12 -2.19
C VAL A 240 4.35 3.27 -3.17
N ARG A 241 5.21 4.22 -2.81
CA ARG A 241 5.64 5.29 -3.73
C ARG A 241 7.00 4.92 -4.32
N TYR A 242 7.08 4.90 -5.64
CA TYR A 242 8.30 4.57 -6.35
C TYR A 242 8.45 5.40 -7.63
N ARG A 243 9.61 6.02 -7.84
CA ARG A 243 9.91 6.87 -9.01
C ARG A 243 8.83 7.92 -9.31
N GLY A 244 8.19 8.48 -8.28
CA GLY A 244 7.20 9.54 -8.41
C GLY A 244 5.75 9.08 -8.58
N HIS A 245 5.50 7.78 -8.78
CA HIS A 245 4.19 7.17 -8.91
C HIS A 245 3.81 6.37 -7.64
N TYR A 246 2.52 6.10 -7.46
CA TYR A 246 2.02 5.17 -6.46
C TYR A 246 1.76 3.82 -7.12
N TYR A 247 2.21 2.75 -6.48
CA TYR A 247 1.98 1.38 -6.92
C TYR A 247 1.17 0.65 -5.88
N GLY A 248 0.06 0.05 -6.33
CA GLY A 248 -0.78 -0.83 -5.53
C GLY A 248 -0.44 -2.28 -5.82
N VAL A 249 0.08 -2.99 -4.82
CA VAL A 249 0.19 -4.44 -4.88
C VAL A 249 -1.13 -5.02 -4.40
N TYR A 250 -1.77 -5.86 -5.20
CA TYR A 250 -3.04 -6.46 -4.87
C TYR A 250 -3.07 -7.95 -5.20
N HIS A 251 -3.94 -8.69 -4.55
CA HIS A 251 -4.18 -10.06 -4.92
C HIS A 251 -5.49 -10.21 -5.70
N ALA A 252 -5.56 -11.26 -6.49
CA ALA A 252 -6.70 -11.52 -7.36
C ALA A 252 -6.99 -13.01 -7.50
N ASN A 253 -8.26 -13.34 -7.73
CA ASN A 253 -8.68 -14.70 -8.00
C ASN A 253 -9.66 -14.73 -9.20
N ALA A 254 -9.47 -15.73 -10.05
CA ALA A 254 -10.28 -15.95 -11.26
C ALA A 254 -11.46 -16.89 -11.05
N ASP A 255 -11.51 -17.59 -9.92
CA ASP A 255 -12.47 -18.65 -9.63
C ASP A 255 -13.65 -18.13 -8.79
N PRO A 256 -14.91 -18.34 -9.20
CA PRO A 256 -16.10 -17.86 -8.49
C PRO A 256 -16.31 -18.52 -7.12
N GLU A 257 -15.64 -19.64 -6.86
CA GLU A 257 -15.68 -20.36 -5.58
C GLU A 257 -14.38 -20.20 -4.78
N TRP A 258 -13.48 -19.28 -5.23
CA TRP A 258 -12.16 -19.02 -4.66
C TRP A 258 -11.23 -20.24 -4.55
N LYS A 259 -11.50 -21.30 -5.32
CA LYS A 259 -10.70 -22.55 -5.33
C LYS A 259 -9.47 -22.48 -6.24
N GLY A 260 -9.43 -21.48 -7.15
CA GLY A 260 -8.30 -21.26 -8.04
C GLY A 260 -7.12 -20.59 -7.32
N PRO A 261 -5.97 -20.45 -8.01
CA PRO A 261 -4.81 -19.80 -7.41
C PRO A 261 -5.11 -18.33 -7.09
N TRP A 262 -4.68 -17.90 -5.91
CA TRP A 262 -4.59 -16.51 -5.55
C TRP A 262 -3.28 -15.93 -6.08
N THR A 263 -3.36 -14.93 -6.91
CA THR A 263 -2.21 -14.37 -7.64
C THR A 263 -1.84 -12.98 -7.11
N THR A 264 -0.57 -12.57 -7.32
CA THR A 264 -0.12 -11.21 -7.00
C THR A 264 -0.11 -10.36 -8.25
N CYS A 265 -0.67 -9.17 -8.16
CA CYS A 265 -0.88 -8.22 -9.24
C CYS A 265 -0.37 -6.83 -8.86
N LEU A 266 -0.22 -5.96 -9.87
CA LEU A 266 0.26 -4.59 -9.72
C LEU A 266 -0.67 -3.61 -10.46
N ALA A 267 -0.89 -2.44 -9.85
CA ALA A 267 -1.50 -1.29 -10.48
C ALA A 267 -0.68 -0.02 -10.18
N VAL A 268 -0.79 1.01 -11.02
CA VAL A 268 -0.12 2.30 -10.86
C VAL A 268 -1.14 3.43 -10.80
N SER A 269 -0.85 4.46 -10.00
CA SER A 269 -1.64 5.68 -9.90
C SER A 269 -0.74 6.92 -9.77
N ASP A 270 -1.25 8.06 -10.18
CA ASP A 270 -0.61 9.36 -9.97
C ASP A 270 -1.27 10.18 -8.86
N ASP A 271 -2.46 9.76 -8.40
CA ASP A 271 -3.30 10.54 -7.49
C ASP A 271 -3.98 9.73 -6.38
N LEU A 272 -3.65 8.43 -6.26
CA LEU A 272 -4.24 7.48 -5.29
C LEU A 272 -5.72 7.12 -5.55
N VAL A 273 -6.36 7.71 -6.55
CA VAL A 273 -7.79 7.52 -6.87
C VAL A 273 -8.00 6.80 -8.19
N HIS A 274 -7.21 7.15 -9.20
CA HIS A 274 -7.30 6.58 -10.54
C HIS A 274 -6.15 5.60 -10.74
N TRP A 275 -6.49 4.33 -10.90
CA TRP A 275 -5.53 3.23 -10.98
C TRP A 275 -5.55 2.59 -12.37
N GLU A 276 -4.37 2.34 -12.91
CA GLU A 276 -4.14 1.58 -14.14
C GLU A 276 -3.51 0.24 -13.76
N LYS A 277 -4.16 -0.87 -14.12
CA LYS A 277 -3.63 -2.22 -13.89
C LYS A 277 -2.48 -2.50 -14.85
N TYR A 278 -1.45 -3.19 -14.36
CA TYR A 278 -0.35 -3.63 -15.23
C TYR A 278 -0.87 -4.58 -16.32
N PRO A 279 -0.64 -4.29 -17.62
CA PRO A 279 -1.17 -5.12 -18.70
C PRO A 279 -0.64 -6.56 -18.72
N GLY A 280 0.49 -6.80 -18.06
CA GLY A 280 1.10 -8.13 -17.94
C GLY A 280 0.70 -8.91 -16.68
N ASN A 281 -0.24 -8.42 -15.87
CA ASN A 281 -0.70 -9.13 -14.68
C ASN A 281 -1.16 -10.56 -14.98
N PRO A 282 -1.06 -11.48 -14.00
CA PRO A 282 -0.41 -11.34 -12.69
C PRO A 282 1.10 -11.27 -12.77
N ILE A 283 1.74 -10.52 -11.84
CA ILE A 283 3.21 -10.48 -11.70
C ILE A 283 3.76 -11.75 -11.03
N ILE A 284 2.96 -12.39 -10.17
CA ILE A 284 3.19 -13.75 -9.65
C ILE A 284 1.95 -14.58 -9.98
N ARG A 285 2.13 -15.67 -10.73
CA ARG A 285 1.04 -16.49 -11.30
C ARG A 285 0.71 -17.75 -10.51
N SER A 286 1.61 -18.17 -9.63
CA SER A 286 1.42 -19.27 -8.69
C SER A 286 0.42 -18.90 -7.58
N ASP A 287 -0.03 -19.86 -6.80
CA ASP A 287 -0.83 -19.64 -5.59
C ASP A 287 0.02 -18.99 -4.50
N ASP A 288 0.53 -17.79 -4.81
CA ASP A 288 1.41 -16.98 -3.99
C ASP A 288 0.90 -15.54 -4.05
N SER A 289 0.08 -15.17 -3.09
CA SER A 289 -0.60 -13.88 -3.03
C SER A 289 -0.22 -13.09 -1.78
N SER A 290 -0.99 -12.07 -1.48
CA SER A 290 -0.80 -11.19 -0.31
C SER A 290 0.58 -10.53 -0.31
N GLY A 291 0.94 -9.95 -1.46
CA GLY A 291 2.26 -9.40 -1.73
C GLY A 291 2.56 -8.11 -0.94
N ILE A 292 3.72 -8.06 -0.28
CA ILE A 292 4.24 -6.89 0.42
C ILE A 292 5.62 -6.54 -0.14
N LEU A 293 5.78 -5.31 -0.63
CA LEU A 293 7.04 -4.75 -1.10
C LEU A 293 7.80 -4.09 0.05
N VAL A 294 9.05 -4.44 0.22
CA VAL A 294 9.94 -3.82 1.19
C VAL A 294 11.21 -3.35 0.49
N ASP A 295 11.55 -2.07 0.62
CA ASP A 295 12.84 -1.55 0.20
C ASP A 295 13.88 -1.83 1.30
N ASP A 296 14.91 -2.62 0.96
CA ASP A 296 16.00 -2.94 1.89
C ASP A 296 17.15 -1.91 1.86
N GLY A 297 16.97 -0.84 1.09
CA GLY A 297 17.97 0.21 0.88
C GLY A 297 18.96 -0.11 -0.25
N GLN A 298 18.92 -1.33 -0.80
CA GLN A 298 19.72 -1.75 -1.95
C GLN A 298 18.83 -2.19 -3.12
N ARG A 299 17.67 -2.77 -2.81
CA ARG A 299 16.70 -3.27 -3.77
C ARG A 299 15.30 -3.40 -3.17
N LEU A 300 14.33 -3.56 -4.03
CA LEU A 300 13.00 -3.98 -3.65
C LEU A 300 12.97 -5.50 -3.43
N ARG A 301 12.26 -5.94 -2.38
CA ARG A 301 11.95 -7.33 -2.09
C ARG A 301 10.43 -7.46 -2.07
N LEU A 302 9.90 -8.43 -2.80
CA LEU A 302 8.49 -8.77 -2.73
C LEU A 302 8.33 -10.02 -1.87
N TYR A 303 7.56 -9.91 -0.82
CA TYR A 303 7.17 -11.05 0.01
C TYR A 303 5.73 -11.40 -0.28
N THR A 304 5.45 -12.65 -0.62
CA THR A 304 4.10 -13.19 -0.66
C THR A 304 3.83 -13.96 0.62
N MET A 305 2.60 -13.92 1.14
CA MET A 305 2.30 -14.42 2.49
C MET A 305 1.21 -15.50 2.52
N HIS A 306 0.71 -15.89 1.37
CA HIS A 306 -0.27 -16.95 1.21
C HIS A 306 0.32 -18.10 0.38
N PRO A 307 0.36 -19.34 0.83
CA PRO A 307 0.04 -19.85 2.18
C PRO A 307 1.23 -19.85 3.15
N ALA A 308 2.34 -19.25 2.77
CA ALA A 308 3.56 -19.13 3.54
C ALA A 308 4.34 -17.90 3.09
N VAL A 309 5.25 -17.41 3.92
CA VAL A 309 6.10 -16.27 3.54
C VAL A 309 7.16 -16.75 2.56
N LYS A 310 7.07 -16.26 1.33
CA LYS A 310 8.05 -16.48 0.27
C LYS A 310 8.63 -15.15 -0.19
N LEU A 311 9.89 -15.14 -0.56
CA LEU A 311 10.61 -13.99 -1.06
C LEU A 311 10.81 -14.07 -2.56
N TRP A 312 10.60 -12.96 -3.24
CA TRP A 312 10.84 -12.78 -4.67
C TRP A 312 11.79 -11.59 -4.86
N LEU A 313 12.73 -11.74 -5.75
CA LEU A 313 13.74 -10.72 -6.09
C LEU A 313 13.53 -10.25 -7.53
N PRO A 314 13.77 -8.96 -7.84
CA PRO A 314 13.75 -8.51 -9.24
C PRO A 314 14.74 -9.32 -10.06
N ARG A 315 14.35 -9.76 -11.27
CA ARG A 315 15.22 -10.55 -12.14
C ARG A 315 16.51 -9.80 -12.46
N GLY A 316 17.63 -10.48 -12.31
CA GLY A 316 18.96 -9.90 -12.49
C GLY A 316 19.54 -9.25 -11.23
N SER A 317 18.81 -9.28 -10.10
CA SER A 317 19.38 -8.88 -8.82
C SER A 317 20.50 -9.83 -8.39
N PRO A 318 21.59 -9.33 -7.79
CA PRO A 318 22.58 -10.21 -7.18
C PRO A 318 21.95 -11.02 -6.04
N PRO A 319 22.45 -12.23 -5.76
CA PRO A 319 21.93 -13.04 -4.66
C PRO A 319 22.05 -12.31 -3.32
N LEU A 320 21.17 -12.65 -2.40
CA LEU A 320 21.26 -12.19 -1.00
C LEU A 320 22.44 -12.90 -0.34
N ARG A 321 23.27 -12.15 0.37
CA ARG A 321 24.43 -12.66 1.11
C ARG A 321 24.09 -12.98 2.56
#